data_becc17148ae967f8ecaded27f5ee6120
#
_entry.id   becc17148ae967f8ecaded27f5ee6120
#
_cell.length_a   1.000
_cell.length_b   1.000
_cell.length_c   1.000
_cell.angle_alpha   90.00
_cell.angle_beta   90.00
_cell.angle_gamma   90.00
#
_symmetry.space_group_name_H-M   'P 1'
#
loop_
_entity.id
_entity.type
_entity.pdbx_description
1 polymer ?
#
loop_
_entity_poly.entity_id
_entity_poly.type
_entity_poly.pdbx_seq_one_letter_code
_entity_poly.pdbx_strand_id
1 'polypeptide(L)'
;MSHAVARLRAERLARSLKPFTARGSREPRCPGCRVAFSHCLCDLRPPVPGNAGMCLIMHDVEPLKPSNTGWLIADVVANTAAFGWARTEVDPALPALLADPQWQPYLVF
;
A
#
# COMPACT_ATOMS: atom_id res chain seq x y z
N MET A 1 -4.92 -12.14 -6.84
CA MET A 1 -5.27 -10.75 -7.15
C MET A 1 -4.43 -9.79 -6.32
N SER A 2 -3.97 -8.75 -6.93
CA SER A 2 -3.16 -7.75 -6.23
C SER A 2 -4.05 -6.63 -5.67
N HIS A 3 -3.77 -6.23 -4.45
CA HIS A 3 -4.46 -5.10 -3.83
C HIS A 3 -3.81 -3.76 -4.24
N ALA A 4 -4.41 -2.65 -3.79
CA ALA A 4 -3.99 -1.31 -4.21
C ALA A 4 -2.51 -1.01 -3.91
N VAL A 5 -2.01 -1.42 -2.76
CA VAL A 5 -0.60 -1.17 -2.39
C VAL A 5 0.34 -2.00 -3.27
N ALA A 6 -0.04 -3.24 -3.62
CA ALA A 6 0.74 -4.06 -4.53
C ALA A 6 0.83 -3.42 -5.92
N ARG A 7 -0.28 -2.87 -6.40
CA ARG A 7 -0.30 -2.16 -7.68
C ARG A 7 0.57 -0.90 -7.65
N LEU A 8 0.47 -0.13 -6.58
CA LEU A 8 1.29 1.08 -6.41
C LEU A 8 2.78 0.73 -6.40
N ARG A 9 3.15 -0.35 -5.70
CA ARG A 9 4.52 -0.84 -5.68
C ARG A 9 4.99 -1.25 -7.07
N ALA A 10 4.18 -1.99 -7.81
CA ALA A 10 4.53 -2.43 -9.17
C ALA A 10 4.73 -1.23 -10.11
N GLU A 11 3.87 -0.23 -10.03
CA GLU A 11 3.99 0.98 -10.83
C GLU A 11 5.27 1.76 -10.49
N ARG A 12 5.61 1.84 -9.19
CA ARG A 12 6.83 2.52 -8.77
C ARG A 12 8.08 1.76 -9.22
N LEU A 13 8.08 0.43 -9.13
CA LEU A 13 9.18 -0.40 -9.61
C LEU A 13 9.39 -0.22 -11.12
N ALA A 14 8.32 -0.11 -11.89
CA ALA A 14 8.40 0.08 -13.34
C ALA A 14 9.10 1.39 -13.71
N ARG A 15 9.08 2.39 -12.83
CA ARG A 15 9.74 3.68 -13.04
C ARG A 15 11.16 3.74 -12.45
N SER A 16 11.58 2.68 -11.74
CA SER A 16 12.88 2.66 -11.09
C SER A 16 13.99 2.39 -12.07
N LEU A 17 15.07 3.16 -11.97
CA LEU A 17 16.26 3.03 -12.81
C LEU A 17 17.34 2.16 -12.16
N LYS A 18 17.22 1.93 -10.86
CA LYS A 18 18.17 1.12 -10.08
C LYS A 18 17.45 0.45 -8.92
N PRO A 19 18.01 -0.64 -8.38
CA PRO A 19 17.38 -1.31 -7.23
C PRO A 19 17.25 -0.38 -6.04
N PHE A 20 16.11 -0.47 -5.35
CA PHE A 20 15.90 0.23 -4.09
C PHE A 20 16.44 -0.65 -2.96
N THR A 21 17.26 -0.07 -2.09
CA THR A 21 17.77 -0.74 -0.91
C THR A 21 17.45 0.07 0.33
N ALA A 22 17.01 -0.62 1.38
CA ALA A 22 16.68 -0.01 2.66
C ALA A 22 16.95 -1.04 3.77
N ARG A 23 16.75 -0.63 5.02
CA ARG A 23 16.84 -1.57 6.14
C ARG A 23 15.88 -2.73 5.91
N GLY A 24 16.38 -3.95 6.03
CA GLY A 24 15.58 -5.16 5.83
C GLY A 24 15.50 -5.64 4.39
N SER A 25 16.09 -4.92 3.42
CA SER A 25 16.05 -5.32 2.01
C SER A 25 16.80 -6.61 1.71
N ARG A 26 17.75 -7.00 2.57
CA ARG A 26 18.55 -8.22 2.37
C ARG A 26 17.81 -9.49 2.79
N GLU A 27 16.82 -9.36 3.64
CA GLU A 27 16.04 -10.49 4.12
C GLU A 27 15.08 -10.95 3.01
N PRO A 28 15.13 -12.23 2.61
CA PRO A 28 14.16 -12.75 1.65
C PRO A 28 12.74 -12.64 2.22
N ARG A 29 11.81 -12.15 1.40
CA ARG A 29 10.44 -11.90 1.85
C ARG A 29 9.43 -12.56 0.94
N CYS A 30 8.35 -13.02 1.54
CA CYS A 30 7.24 -13.59 0.81
C CYS A 30 6.63 -12.52 -0.11
N PRO A 31 6.48 -12.78 -1.40
CA PRO A 31 5.89 -11.80 -2.32
C PRO A 31 4.42 -11.54 -2.04
N GLY A 32 3.73 -12.44 -1.34
CA GLY A 32 2.32 -12.28 -0.99
C GLY A 32 2.11 -11.33 0.17
N CYS A 33 2.76 -11.55 1.30
CA CYS A 33 2.55 -10.74 2.51
C CYS A 33 3.70 -9.76 2.80
N ARG A 34 4.80 -9.85 2.08
CA ARG A 34 5.98 -8.99 2.25
C ARG A 34 6.66 -9.12 3.61
N VAL A 35 6.35 -10.15 4.35
CA VAL A 35 7.01 -10.50 5.62
C VAL A 35 8.10 -11.53 5.33
N ALA A 36 9.14 -11.58 6.15
CA ALA A 36 10.18 -12.59 6.02
C ALA A 36 9.55 -13.99 5.93
N PHE A 37 10.09 -14.86 5.09
CA PHE A 37 9.50 -16.19 4.88
C PHE A 37 9.31 -16.96 6.19
N SER A 38 10.22 -16.80 7.14
CA SER A 38 10.12 -17.47 8.45
C SER A 38 8.90 -17.03 9.27
N HIS A 39 8.30 -15.89 8.92
CA HIS A 39 7.15 -15.30 9.62
C HIS A 39 6.00 -15.02 8.67
N CYS A 40 5.91 -15.76 7.56
CA CYS A 40 4.87 -15.53 6.54
C CYS A 40 3.48 -15.55 7.15
N LEU A 41 2.66 -14.54 6.79
CA LEU A 41 1.31 -14.32 7.31
C LEU A 41 0.22 -14.69 6.31
N CYS A 42 0.57 -15.27 5.14
CA CYS A 42 -0.42 -15.48 4.08
C CYS A 42 -1.64 -16.27 4.54
N ASP A 43 -1.46 -17.23 5.44
CA ASP A 43 -2.56 -18.05 5.94
C ASP A 43 -3.29 -17.41 7.13
N LEU A 44 -2.84 -16.24 7.59
CA LEU A 44 -3.34 -15.57 8.78
C LEU A 44 -3.92 -14.18 8.47
N ARG A 45 -4.41 -13.97 7.26
CA ARG A 45 -4.92 -12.68 6.81
C ARG A 45 -6.43 -12.72 6.58
N PRO A 46 -7.25 -12.84 7.65
CA PRO A 46 -8.70 -12.82 7.49
C PRO A 46 -9.15 -11.44 7.03
N PRO A 47 -10.16 -11.34 6.16
CA PRO A 47 -10.72 -10.06 5.78
C PRO A 47 -11.39 -9.41 6.99
N VAL A 48 -11.23 -8.08 7.10
CA VAL A 48 -11.91 -7.30 8.13
C VAL A 48 -13.31 -6.95 7.62
N PRO A 49 -14.38 -7.39 8.29
CA PRO A 49 -15.75 -7.06 7.86
C PRO A 49 -16.05 -5.60 8.16
N GLY A 50 -16.96 -5.01 7.39
CA GLY A 50 -17.43 -3.65 7.62
C GLY A 50 -17.51 -2.84 6.35
N ASN A 51 -17.99 -1.60 6.50
CA ASN A 51 -18.21 -0.68 5.39
C ASN A 51 -17.15 0.43 5.33
N ALA A 52 -16.16 0.39 6.22
CA ALA A 52 -15.08 1.38 6.22
C ALA A 52 -14.11 1.13 5.07
N GLY A 53 -13.59 2.20 4.51
CA GLY A 53 -12.52 2.16 3.53
C GLY A 53 -11.25 2.78 4.08
N MET A 54 -10.13 2.43 3.48
CA MET A 54 -8.83 3.03 3.79
C MET A 54 -8.29 3.72 2.55
N CYS A 55 -7.85 4.96 2.73
CA CYS A 55 -7.13 5.70 1.70
C CYS A 55 -5.73 5.94 2.21
N LEU A 56 -4.76 5.26 1.61
CA LEU A 56 -3.37 5.32 2.01
C LEU A 56 -2.61 6.29 1.11
N ILE A 57 -1.95 7.26 1.70
CA ILE A 57 -1.13 8.23 0.97
C ILE A 57 0.31 8.01 1.39
N MET A 58 1.16 7.67 0.44
CA MET A 58 2.52 7.22 0.70
C MET A 58 3.54 8.10 -0.02
N HIS A 59 4.65 8.39 0.66
CA HIS A 59 5.80 9.01 0.02
C HIS A 59 6.25 8.16 -1.17
N ASP A 60 6.91 8.78 -2.14
CA ASP A 60 7.27 8.15 -3.41
C ASP A 60 7.92 6.77 -3.30
N VAL A 61 8.86 6.59 -2.37
CA VAL A 61 9.57 5.31 -2.20
C VAL A 61 8.98 4.40 -1.15
N GLU A 62 7.98 4.84 -0.41
CA GLU A 62 7.37 4.04 0.66
C GLU A 62 6.84 2.69 0.18
N PRO A 63 6.20 2.60 -1.00
CA PRO A 63 5.73 1.29 -1.49
C PRO A 63 6.85 0.26 -1.72
N LEU A 64 8.09 0.72 -1.87
CA LEU A 64 9.24 -0.16 -2.09
C LEU A 64 9.86 -0.68 -0.79
N LYS A 65 9.54 -0.05 0.34
CA LYS A 65 10.14 -0.42 1.62
C LYS A 65 9.60 -1.75 2.12
N PRO A 66 10.47 -2.67 2.57
CA PRO A 66 10.01 -3.92 3.18
C PRO A 66 9.12 -3.71 4.40
N SER A 67 9.31 -2.59 5.12
CA SER A 67 8.58 -2.27 6.35
C SER A 67 7.28 -1.51 6.11
N ASN A 68 6.80 -1.43 4.88
CA ASN A 68 5.56 -0.72 4.56
C ASN A 68 4.35 -1.45 5.15
N THR A 69 3.81 -0.92 6.25
CA THR A 69 2.65 -1.50 6.94
C THR A 69 1.34 -1.32 6.17
N GLY A 70 1.28 -0.38 5.22
CA GLY A 70 0.12 -0.22 4.34
C GLY A 70 -0.20 -1.49 3.56
N TRP A 71 0.82 -2.30 3.27
CA TRP A 71 0.61 -3.59 2.64
C TRP A 71 -0.32 -4.48 3.45
N LEU A 72 -0.10 -4.55 4.77
CA LEU A 72 -0.92 -5.37 5.67
C LEU A 72 -2.35 -4.85 5.77
N ILE A 73 -2.53 -3.53 5.75
CA ILE A 73 -3.87 -2.93 5.74
C ILE A 73 -4.61 -3.37 4.47
N ALA A 74 -3.97 -3.24 3.32
CA ALA A 74 -4.58 -3.61 2.04
C ALA A 74 -4.89 -5.11 1.95
N ASP A 75 -4.11 -5.95 2.64
CA ASP A 75 -4.37 -7.39 2.68
C ASP A 75 -5.71 -7.72 3.31
N VAL A 76 -6.16 -6.95 4.30
CA VAL A 76 -7.34 -7.30 5.09
C VAL A 76 -8.52 -6.37 4.90
N VAL A 77 -8.32 -5.15 4.41
CA VAL A 77 -9.41 -4.19 4.14
C VAL A 77 -9.67 -4.15 2.65
N ALA A 78 -10.82 -4.69 2.22
CA ALA A 78 -11.14 -4.79 0.80
C ALA A 78 -11.22 -3.44 0.10
N ASN A 79 -11.81 -2.43 0.76
CA ASN A 79 -11.94 -1.08 0.21
C ASN A 79 -10.71 -0.24 0.58
N THR A 80 -9.56 -0.61 0.03
CA THR A 80 -8.32 0.15 0.22
C THR A 80 -7.89 0.77 -1.11
N ALA A 81 -7.68 2.08 -1.09
CA ALA A 81 -7.03 2.81 -2.17
C ALA A 81 -5.65 3.25 -1.69
N ALA A 82 -4.69 3.35 -2.60
CA ALA A 82 -3.34 3.75 -2.27
C ALA A 82 -2.82 4.71 -3.33
N PHE A 83 -2.21 5.80 -2.88
CA PHE A 83 -1.68 6.85 -3.75
C PHE A 83 -0.27 7.20 -3.34
N GLY A 84 0.60 7.43 -4.33
CA GLY A 84 1.89 8.05 -4.10
C GLY A 84 1.71 9.55 -3.92
N TRP A 85 2.54 10.15 -3.06
CA TRP A 85 2.55 11.58 -2.85
C TRP A 85 3.83 12.17 -3.44
N ALA A 86 3.68 13.15 -4.32
CA ALA A 86 4.80 13.91 -4.87
C ALA A 86 4.57 15.38 -4.59
N ARG A 87 5.67 16.14 -4.47
CA ARG A 87 5.60 17.56 -4.14
C ARG A 87 4.92 18.40 -5.22
N THR A 88 5.02 17.97 -6.47
CA THR A 88 4.61 18.77 -7.63
C THR A 88 3.40 18.19 -8.35
N GLU A 89 2.97 17.01 -7.99
CA GLU A 89 1.86 16.34 -8.67
C GLU A 89 0.95 15.67 -7.66
N VAL A 90 -0.35 15.72 -7.94
CA VAL A 90 -1.36 14.99 -7.19
C VAL A 90 -2.13 14.13 -8.19
N ASP A 91 -2.20 12.83 -7.91
CA ASP A 91 -3.03 11.94 -8.73
C ASP A 91 -4.47 12.44 -8.68
N PRO A 92 -5.11 12.74 -9.82
CA PRO A 92 -6.46 13.27 -9.83
C PRO A 92 -7.50 12.32 -9.22
N ALA A 93 -7.20 11.02 -9.13
CA ALA A 93 -8.09 10.06 -8.48
C ALA A 93 -8.17 10.29 -6.97
N LEU A 94 -7.15 10.89 -6.35
CA LEU A 94 -7.16 11.16 -4.90
C LEU A 94 -8.19 12.21 -4.52
N PRO A 95 -8.17 13.46 -5.07
CA PRO A 95 -9.23 14.41 -4.75
C PRO A 95 -10.61 13.93 -5.18
N ALA A 96 -10.73 13.17 -6.27
CA ALA A 96 -12.01 12.61 -6.69
C ALA A 96 -12.57 11.65 -5.64
N LEU A 97 -11.71 10.79 -5.07
CA LEU A 97 -12.11 9.88 -4.00
C LEU A 97 -12.55 10.64 -2.75
N LEU A 98 -11.81 11.67 -2.35
CA LEU A 98 -12.12 12.47 -1.17
C LEU A 98 -13.41 13.27 -1.34
N ALA A 99 -13.79 13.61 -2.57
CA ALA A 99 -15.01 14.33 -2.88
C ALA A 99 -16.23 13.42 -3.11
N ASP A 100 -16.02 12.11 -3.16
CA ASP A 100 -17.09 11.13 -3.41
C ASP A 100 -18.09 11.15 -2.23
N PRO A 101 -19.39 11.46 -2.48
CA PRO A 101 -20.36 11.62 -1.41
C PRO A 101 -20.70 10.34 -0.66
N GLN A 102 -20.34 9.16 -1.18
CA GLN A 102 -20.57 7.93 -0.45
C GLN A 102 -19.61 7.76 0.75
N TRP A 103 -18.54 8.57 0.83
CA TRP A 103 -17.54 8.49 1.88
C TRP A 103 -17.55 9.73 2.77
N GLN A 104 -17.33 9.51 4.06
CA GLN A 104 -17.03 10.57 5.02
C GLN A 104 -15.57 10.45 5.41
N PRO A 105 -14.67 11.28 4.84
CA PRO A 105 -13.23 11.16 5.14
C PRO A 105 -12.90 11.60 6.55
N TYR A 106 -11.99 10.86 7.18
CA TYR A 106 -11.35 11.21 8.44
C TYR A 106 -9.84 11.09 8.25
N LEU A 107 -9.11 12.07 8.74
CA LEU A 107 -7.65 12.08 8.68
C LEU A 107 -7.07 11.40 9.92
N VAL A 108 -6.21 10.42 9.70
CA VAL A 108 -5.52 9.69 10.79
C VAL A 108 -4.02 9.89 10.60
N PHE A 109 -3.34 10.33 11.65
CA PHE A 109 -1.90 10.56 11.59
C PHE A 109 -1.26 10.47 12.98
#